data_0f2e7be0e8c619213672646131dcba48
#
_entry.id   0f2e7be0e8c619213672646131dcba48
#
_cell.length_a   1.000
_cell.length_b   1.000
_cell.length_c   1.000
_cell.angle_alpha   90.00
_cell.angle_beta   90.00
_cell.angle_gamma   90.00
#
_symmetry.space_group_name_H-M   'P 1'
#
loop_
_entity.id
_entity.type
_entity.pdbx_description
1 polymer ?
#
loop_
_entity_poly.entity_id
_entity_poly.type
_entity_poly.pdbx_seq_one_letter_code
_entity_poly.pdbx_strand_id
1 'polypeptide(L)'
;KDHYLIHHILTGKGYYHCNGKLYTLKAGDSFLIYPNHEVWYYADKEDPWEYSWIGFTGNDAPSILKATRFMPSFPVTYNNIHSGEISQRMNQIYNTRGNDFINSVEMAGYLYMLLAIYMREAEKKNKLSRKESYVIKTIEYISSNYSSPITVDDMAAYVGLSRSYLCRAFQAVLEKSPKEYLSEYRIKQACYLLTHNEMSMIDIAESVGFDNSLYFSRVFHKQMGMPPTEYARRHKPSDEKME
;
A
#
# COMPACT_ATOMS: atom_id res chain seq x y z
N LYS A 1 -0.95 -13.16 5.90
CA LYS A 1 0.50 -13.39 6.06
C LYS A 1 1.05 -12.32 6.99
N ASP A 2 1.97 -12.67 7.86
CA ASP A 2 2.54 -11.84 8.92
C ASP A 2 3.93 -11.23 8.54
N HIS A 3 4.33 -11.39 7.30
CA HIS A 3 5.63 -10.98 6.78
C HIS A 3 5.52 -10.20 5.48
N TYR A 4 6.58 -9.46 5.14
CA TYR A 4 6.73 -8.78 3.86
C TYR A 4 7.13 -9.78 2.77
N LEU A 5 6.62 -9.57 1.54
CA LEU A 5 7.01 -10.35 0.37
C LEU A 5 7.34 -9.40 -0.78
N ILE A 6 8.59 -9.39 -1.23
CA ILE A 6 8.99 -8.70 -2.46
C ILE A 6 8.97 -9.71 -3.60
N HIS A 7 8.27 -9.38 -4.67
CA HIS A 7 8.28 -10.10 -5.93
C HIS A 7 8.99 -9.26 -6.99
N HIS A 8 9.86 -9.87 -7.76
CA HIS A 8 10.53 -9.24 -8.90
C HIS A 8 10.25 -10.06 -10.15
N ILE A 9 9.76 -9.39 -11.20
CA ILE A 9 9.34 -10.04 -12.44
C ILE A 9 10.53 -10.18 -13.36
N LEU A 10 10.81 -11.42 -13.77
CA LEU A 10 11.95 -11.79 -14.61
C LEU A 10 11.60 -11.69 -16.09
N THR A 11 10.44 -12.23 -16.47
CA THR A 11 9.94 -12.28 -17.84
C THR A 11 8.42 -12.11 -17.86
N GLY A 12 7.84 -11.83 -19.03
CA GLY A 12 6.41 -11.78 -19.24
C GLY A 12 5.72 -10.64 -18.48
N LYS A 13 4.42 -10.77 -18.31
CA LYS A 13 3.55 -9.78 -17.62
C LYS A 13 2.47 -10.47 -16.78
N GLY A 14 1.89 -9.71 -15.87
CA GLY A 14 0.80 -10.16 -15.03
C GLY A 14 0.16 -9.01 -14.26
N TYR A 15 -0.71 -9.36 -13.35
CA TYR A 15 -1.61 -8.44 -12.68
C TYR A 15 -1.52 -8.63 -11.17
N TYR A 16 -1.37 -7.53 -10.46
CA TYR A 16 -1.34 -7.47 -9.00
C TYR A 16 -2.45 -6.55 -8.51
N HIS A 17 -3.34 -7.07 -7.67
CA HIS A 17 -4.41 -6.31 -7.07
C HIS A 17 -4.16 -6.09 -5.59
N CYS A 18 -4.20 -4.84 -5.17
CA CYS A 18 -4.03 -4.43 -3.77
C CYS A 18 -4.79 -3.13 -3.52
N ASN A 19 -5.46 -3.03 -2.37
CA ASN A 19 -6.20 -1.84 -1.94
C ASN A 19 -7.24 -1.34 -2.96
N GLY A 20 -7.95 -2.26 -3.64
CA GLY A 20 -8.94 -1.93 -4.65
C GLY A 20 -8.37 -1.44 -5.98
N LYS A 21 -7.04 -1.48 -6.17
CA LYS A 21 -6.36 -1.06 -7.39
C LYS A 21 -5.68 -2.24 -8.07
N LEU A 22 -5.84 -2.32 -9.41
CA LEU A 22 -5.17 -3.27 -10.26
C LEU A 22 -3.91 -2.63 -10.86
N TYR A 23 -2.79 -3.32 -10.75
CA TYR A 23 -1.50 -2.94 -11.33
C TYR A 23 -1.13 -3.96 -12.41
N THR A 24 -0.83 -3.48 -13.61
CA THR A 24 -0.22 -4.31 -14.66
C THR A 24 1.28 -4.20 -14.54
N LEU A 25 1.95 -5.32 -14.42
CA LEU A 25 3.40 -5.41 -14.19
C LEU A 25 4.04 -6.32 -15.24
N LYS A 26 5.29 -6.04 -15.57
CA LYS A 26 6.07 -6.77 -16.59
C LYS A 26 7.52 -6.96 -16.14
N ALA A 27 8.31 -7.64 -16.95
CA ALA A 27 9.73 -7.84 -16.71
C ALA A 27 10.45 -6.56 -16.26
N GLY A 28 11.22 -6.66 -15.18
CA GLY A 28 11.92 -5.55 -14.54
C GLY A 28 11.10 -4.77 -13.50
N ASP A 29 9.82 -5.02 -13.37
CA ASP A 29 8.97 -4.44 -12.32
C ASP A 29 9.04 -5.27 -11.04
N SER A 30 8.69 -4.66 -9.91
CA SER A 30 8.59 -5.37 -8.64
C SER A 30 7.34 -4.93 -7.88
N PHE A 31 6.80 -5.80 -7.03
CA PHE A 31 5.74 -5.47 -6.10
C PHE A 31 6.01 -6.01 -4.70
N LEU A 32 5.51 -5.27 -3.72
CA LEU A 32 5.63 -5.60 -2.30
C LEU A 32 4.26 -5.95 -1.73
N ILE A 33 4.17 -7.08 -1.05
CA ILE A 33 3.02 -7.42 -0.21
C ILE A 33 3.37 -7.07 1.23
N TYR A 34 2.57 -6.19 1.82
CA TYR A 34 2.68 -5.81 3.22
C TYR A 34 2.02 -6.85 4.13
N PRO A 35 2.49 -7.03 5.37
CA PRO A 35 1.83 -7.89 6.34
C PRO A 35 0.35 -7.54 6.48
N ASN A 36 -0.49 -8.55 6.62
CA ASN A 36 -1.93 -8.44 6.86
C ASN A 36 -2.74 -7.67 5.79
N HIS A 37 -2.18 -7.51 4.57
CA HIS A 37 -2.92 -6.97 3.43
C HIS A 37 -3.54 -8.10 2.62
N GLU A 38 -4.80 -7.91 2.25
CA GLU A 38 -5.50 -8.77 1.30
C GLU A 38 -5.10 -8.39 -0.12
N VAL A 39 -4.53 -9.34 -0.84
CA VAL A 39 -4.04 -9.15 -2.20
C VAL A 39 -4.31 -10.40 -3.04
N TRP A 40 -4.45 -10.21 -4.33
CA TRP A 40 -4.36 -11.31 -5.29
C TRP A 40 -3.52 -10.90 -6.50
N TYR A 41 -2.90 -11.86 -7.14
CA TYR A 41 -2.10 -11.65 -8.33
C TYR A 41 -2.14 -12.88 -9.22
N TYR A 42 -2.05 -12.66 -10.53
CA TYR A 42 -2.11 -13.71 -11.53
C TYR A 42 -1.34 -13.32 -12.79
N ALA A 43 -0.86 -14.34 -13.53
CA ALA A 43 -0.15 -14.17 -14.78
C ALA A 43 -1.10 -13.74 -15.92
N ASP A 44 -0.56 -13.03 -16.91
CA ASP A 44 -1.26 -12.80 -18.17
C ASP A 44 -1.45 -14.13 -18.91
N LYS A 45 -2.52 -14.24 -19.70
CA LYS A 45 -2.85 -15.50 -20.39
C LYS A 45 -1.99 -15.76 -21.62
N GLU A 46 -1.56 -14.69 -22.31
CA GLU A 46 -0.80 -14.79 -23.56
C GLU A 46 0.70 -14.69 -23.33
N ASP A 47 1.12 -13.90 -22.34
CA ASP A 47 2.51 -13.65 -21.99
C ASP A 47 2.69 -13.79 -20.46
N PRO A 48 2.58 -15.01 -19.89
CA PRO A 48 2.62 -15.24 -18.47
C PRO A 48 3.98 -14.86 -17.87
N TRP A 49 3.95 -14.16 -16.75
CA TRP A 49 5.19 -13.80 -16.05
C TRP A 49 5.88 -14.97 -15.36
N GLU A 50 7.20 -14.91 -15.32
CA GLU A 50 8.04 -15.59 -14.34
C GLU A 50 8.55 -14.55 -13.34
N TYR A 51 8.59 -14.91 -12.06
CA TYR A 51 9.07 -14.01 -11.01
C TYR A 51 9.83 -14.76 -9.92
N SER A 52 10.74 -14.05 -9.28
CA SER A 52 11.35 -14.46 -8.00
C SER A 52 10.72 -13.70 -6.86
N TRP A 53 10.70 -14.31 -5.67
CA TRP A 53 10.18 -13.65 -4.47
C TRP A 53 11.00 -13.98 -3.23
N ILE A 54 11.02 -13.03 -2.28
CA ILE A 54 11.67 -13.16 -0.98
C ILE A 54 10.70 -12.72 0.10
N GLY A 55 10.52 -13.57 1.11
CA GLY A 55 9.79 -13.25 2.34
C GLY A 55 10.74 -12.84 3.46
N PHE A 56 10.39 -11.80 4.23
CA PHE A 56 11.21 -11.35 5.35
C PHE A 56 10.38 -10.67 6.44
N THR A 57 10.94 -10.67 7.65
CA THR A 57 10.46 -9.93 8.82
C THR A 57 11.65 -9.23 9.46
N GLY A 58 11.39 -8.39 10.43
CA GLY A 58 12.43 -7.74 11.24
C GLY A 58 12.02 -6.36 11.72
N ASN A 59 12.58 -5.93 12.83
CA ASN A 59 12.28 -4.62 13.42
C ASN A 59 12.70 -3.45 12.53
N ASP A 60 13.72 -3.63 11.70
CA ASP A 60 14.23 -2.60 10.79
C ASP A 60 13.47 -2.55 9.46
N ALA A 61 12.70 -3.61 9.14
CA ALA A 61 12.02 -3.71 7.84
C ALA A 61 11.11 -2.51 7.53
N PRO A 62 10.28 -1.99 8.46
CA PRO A 62 9.45 -0.81 8.18
C PRO A 62 10.28 0.43 7.84
N SER A 63 11.39 0.67 8.57
CA SER A 63 12.27 1.82 8.37
C SER A 63 13.02 1.75 7.04
N ILE A 64 13.51 0.56 6.68
CA ILE A 64 14.20 0.32 5.41
C ILE A 64 13.22 0.48 4.24
N LEU A 65 12.04 -0.12 4.33
CA LEU A 65 11.02 -0.04 3.27
C LEU A 65 10.53 1.41 3.06
N LYS A 66 10.45 2.21 4.12
CA LYS A 66 10.14 3.65 4.04
C LYS A 66 11.19 4.42 3.22
N ALA A 67 12.43 3.97 3.17
CA ALA A 67 13.49 4.56 2.35
C ALA A 67 13.51 4.04 0.91
N THR A 68 12.63 3.12 0.55
CA THR A 68 12.43 2.64 -0.82
C THR A 68 11.27 3.38 -1.51
N ARG A 69 10.94 2.96 -2.73
CA ARG A 69 9.77 3.48 -3.48
C ARG A 69 8.48 2.73 -3.18
N PHE A 70 8.55 1.64 -2.43
CA PHE A 70 7.36 0.91 -2.01
C PHE A 70 6.62 1.69 -0.94
N MET A 71 5.30 1.84 -1.12
CA MET A 71 4.40 2.45 -0.14
C MET A 71 3.16 1.57 0.02
N PRO A 72 2.53 1.52 1.19
CA PRO A 72 1.27 0.78 1.36
C PRO A 72 0.19 1.19 0.35
N SER A 73 0.13 2.48 -0.03
CA SER A 73 -0.80 3.02 -1.03
C SER A 73 -0.35 2.82 -2.48
N PHE A 74 0.93 2.50 -2.70
CA PHE A 74 1.54 2.26 -4.01
C PHE A 74 2.65 1.21 -3.90
N PRO A 75 2.30 -0.08 -3.75
CA PRO A 75 3.26 -1.13 -3.41
C PRO A 75 3.97 -1.72 -4.64
N VAL A 76 4.22 -0.91 -5.66
CA VAL A 76 4.88 -1.34 -6.90
C VAL A 76 6.02 -0.40 -7.29
N THR A 77 7.02 -0.95 -7.99
CA THR A 77 8.08 -0.19 -8.65
C THR A 77 8.19 -0.64 -10.09
N TYR A 78 8.28 0.33 -11.00
CA TYR A 78 8.32 0.09 -12.44
C TYR A 78 9.70 0.36 -13.01
N ASN A 79 10.09 -0.45 -14.01
CA ASN A 79 11.32 -0.28 -14.81
C ASN A 79 12.53 -0.10 -13.89
N ASN A 80 12.77 -1.06 -12.98
CA ASN A 80 13.90 -1.02 -12.07
C ASN A 80 15.22 -1.05 -12.88
N ILE A 81 16.00 -0.01 -12.76
CA ILE A 81 17.27 0.17 -13.53
C ILE A 81 18.27 -0.95 -13.17
N HIS A 82 18.20 -1.44 -11.93
CA HIS A 82 19.06 -2.49 -11.41
C HIS A 82 18.39 -3.87 -11.39
N SER A 83 17.45 -4.14 -12.33
CA SER A 83 16.71 -5.43 -12.37
C SER A 83 17.64 -6.65 -12.38
N GLY A 84 18.75 -6.59 -13.11
CA GLY A 84 19.76 -7.66 -13.10
C GLY A 84 20.43 -7.88 -11.74
N GLU A 85 20.76 -6.81 -11.01
CA GLU A 85 21.31 -6.88 -9.65
C GLU A 85 20.27 -7.45 -8.67
N ILE A 86 19.00 -7.05 -8.81
CA ILE A 86 17.88 -7.56 -7.98
C ILE A 86 17.76 -9.07 -8.16
N SER A 87 17.69 -9.54 -9.40
CA SER A 87 17.62 -10.97 -9.74
C SER A 87 18.82 -11.74 -9.19
N GLN A 88 20.02 -11.19 -9.34
CA GLN A 88 21.25 -11.79 -8.82
C GLN A 88 21.20 -11.94 -7.28
N ARG A 89 20.76 -10.91 -6.54
CA ARG A 89 20.68 -10.99 -5.07
C ARG A 89 19.62 -11.98 -4.61
N MET A 90 18.46 -12.03 -5.28
CA MET A 90 17.42 -13.03 -4.98
C MET A 90 17.94 -14.45 -5.20
N ASN A 91 18.69 -14.68 -6.28
CA ASN A 91 19.33 -15.98 -6.53
C ASN A 91 20.39 -16.32 -5.46
N GLN A 92 21.19 -15.37 -4.98
CA GLN A 92 22.15 -15.59 -3.91
C GLN A 92 21.45 -16.00 -2.61
N ILE A 93 20.37 -15.30 -2.22
CA ILE A 93 19.55 -15.68 -1.05
C ILE A 93 19.02 -17.11 -1.22
N TYR A 94 18.51 -17.44 -2.39
CA TYR A 94 17.99 -18.79 -2.68
C TYR A 94 19.08 -19.86 -2.59
N ASN A 95 20.27 -19.61 -3.11
CA ASN A 95 21.38 -20.59 -3.13
C ASN A 95 22.02 -20.78 -1.76
N THR A 96 21.95 -19.78 -0.88
CA THR A 96 22.45 -19.84 0.51
C THR A 96 21.41 -20.35 1.51
N ARG A 97 20.21 -20.74 1.05
CA ARG A 97 19.17 -21.24 1.96
C ARG A 97 19.65 -22.48 2.73
N GLY A 98 19.40 -22.48 4.01
CA GLY A 98 19.76 -23.56 4.91
C GLY A 98 19.25 -23.28 6.33
N ASN A 99 19.34 -24.28 7.20
CA ASN A 99 18.83 -24.20 8.56
C ASN A 99 19.93 -23.92 9.60
N ASP A 100 21.19 -23.79 9.17
CA ASP A 100 22.28 -23.45 10.07
C ASP A 100 22.45 -21.95 10.25
N PHE A 101 23.19 -21.57 11.28
CA PHE A 101 23.36 -20.16 11.64
C PHE A 101 24.16 -19.38 10.59
N ILE A 102 25.13 -20.01 9.93
CA ILE A 102 25.97 -19.37 8.92
C ILE A 102 25.10 -18.98 7.73
N ASN A 103 24.31 -19.93 7.20
CA ASN A 103 23.40 -19.68 6.10
C ASN A 103 22.38 -18.59 6.45
N SER A 104 21.88 -18.56 7.68
CA SER A 104 20.95 -17.53 8.15
C SER A 104 21.59 -16.13 8.12
N VAL A 105 22.84 -16.00 8.51
CA VAL A 105 23.59 -14.74 8.48
C VAL A 105 23.89 -14.30 7.04
N GLU A 106 24.30 -15.23 6.17
CA GLU A 106 24.54 -14.94 4.75
C GLU A 106 23.27 -14.52 4.04
N MET A 107 22.15 -15.21 4.24
CA MET A 107 20.85 -14.83 3.70
C MET A 107 20.43 -13.44 4.15
N ALA A 108 20.60 -13.10 5.44
CA ALA A 108 20.33 -11.77 5.96
C ALA A 108 21.22 -10.70 5.29
N GLY A 109 22.51 -10.98 5.12
CA GLY A 109 23.45 -10.11 4.42
C GLY A 109 23.00 -9.81 2.98
N TYR A 110 22.65 -10.83 2.21
CA TYR A 110 22.13 -10.65 0.84
C TYR A 110 20.77 -9.95 0.81
N LEU A 111 19.90 -10.16 1.80
CA LEU A 111 18.64 -9.44 1.92
C LEU A 111 18.88 -7.94 2.14
N TYR A 112 19.79 -7.55 3.05
CA TYR A 112 20.12 -6.13 3.23
C TYR A 112 20.73 -5.52 1.96
N MET A 113 21.56 -6.25 1.24
CA MET A 113 22.08 -5.81 -0.06
C MET A 113 20.99 -5.65 -1.11
N LEU A 114 20.01 -6.54 -1.17
CA LEU A 114 18.84 -6.43 -2.03
C LEU A 114 18.02 -5.17 -1.70
N LEU A 115 17.72 -4.96 -0.43
CA LEU A 115 16.95 -3.78 0.03
C LEU A 115 17.71 -2.47 -0.26
N ALA A 116 19.04 -2.47 -0.12
CA ALA A 116 19.87 -1.32 -0.48
C ALA A 116 19.80 -0.96 -1.98
N ILE A 117 19.57 -1.94 -2.88
CA ILE A 117 19.35 -1.65 -4.31
C ILE A 117 18.07 -0.83 -4.48
N TYR A 118 16.96 -1.24 -3.85
CA TYR A 118 15.69 -0.50 -3.91
C TYR A 118 15.80 0.89 -3.28
N MET A 119 16.59 1.06 -2.21
CA MET A 119 16.87 2.37 -1.60
C MET A 119 17.65 3.27 -2.56
N ARG A 120 18.73 2.76 -3.19
CA ARG A 120 19.50 3.51 -4.21
C ARG A 120 18.65 3.93 -5.41
N GLU A 121 17.71 3.08 -5.84
CA GLU A 121 16.76 3.44 -6.89
C GLU A 121 15.79 4.55 -6.46
N ALA A 122 15.42 4.57 -5.18
CA ALA A 122 14.63 5.65 -4.61
C ALA A 122 15.42 6.98 -4.63
N GLU A 123 16.67 6.98 -4.21
CA GLU A 123 17.54 8.18 -4.23
C GLU A 123 17.78 8.71 -5.65
N LYS A 124 18.09 7.84 -6.62
CA LYS A 124 18.31 8.25 -8.02
C LYS A 124 17.07 8.81 -8.70
N LYS A 125 15.90 8.27 -8.37
CA LYS A 125 14.60 8.80 -8.81
C LYS A 125 14.02 9.83 -7.81
N ASN A 126 14.70 10.16 -6.75
CA ASN A 126 14.39 11.27 -5.85
C ASN A 126 14.59 12.69 -6.48
N LYS A 127 14.80 12.78 -7.76
CA LYS A 127 13.98 13.62 -8.63
C LYS A 127 12.57 12.99 -8.80
N LEU A 128 11.91 12.50 -7.72
CA LEU A 128 10.45 12.46 -7.61
C LEU A 128 9.98 13.77 -8.24
N SER A 129 9.12 13.71 -9.22
CA SER A 129 8.55 14.96 -9.70
C SER A 129 8.07 15.66 -8.44
N ARG A 130 8.31 16.94 -8.28
CA ARG A 130 7.89 17.68 -7.07
C ARG A 130 6.45 17.35 -6.70
N LYS A 131 5.64 16.99 -7.69
CA LYS A 131 4.24 16.56 -7.53
C LYS A 131 4.08 15.27 -6.71
N GLU A 132 4.85 14.23 -7.01
CA GLU A 132 4.75 12.95 -6.26
C GLU A 132 5.16 13.13 -4.80
N SER A 133 6.23 13.90 -4.53
CA SER A 133 6.65 14.21 -3.15
C SER A 133 5.56 14.94 -2.37
N TYR A 134 4.87 15.89 -2.99
CA TYR A 134 3.77 16.61 -2.35
C TYR A 134 2.57 15.71 -2.10
N VAL A 135 2.22 14.82 -3.04
CA VAL A 135 1.13 13.86 -2.87
C VAL A 135 1.42 12.90 -1.72
N ILE A 136 2.64 12.37 -1.63
CA ILE A 136 3.06 11.47 -0.54
C ILE A 136 2.92 12.16 0.83
N LYS A 137 3.48 13.36 0.99
CA LYS A 137 3.37 14.11 2.24
C LYS A 137 1.91 14.42 2.61
N THR A 138 1.07 14.70 1.61
CA THR A 138 -0.35 14.93 1.86
C THR A 138 -1.06 13.65 2.30
N ILE A 139 -0.71 12.50 1.75
CA ILE A 139 -1.23 11.18 2.18
C ILE A 139 -0.82 10.89 3.62
N GLU A 140 0.42 11.17 3.99
CA GLU A 140 0.89 11.03 5.38
C GLU A 140 0.10 11.94 6.33
N TYR A 141 -0.15 13.19 5.93
CA TYR A 141 -0.99 14.11 6.69
C TYR A 141 -2.43 13.60 6.83
N ILE A 142 -3.04 13.10 5.75
CA ILE A 142 -4.37 12.51 5.78
C ILE A 142 -4.41 11.31 6.74
N SER A 143 -3.45 10.41 6.66
CA SER A 143 -3.42 9.20 7.50
C SER A 143 -3.30 9.51 9.00
N SER A 144 -2.66 10.62 9.35
CA SER A 144 -2.51 11.05 10.74
C SER A 144 -3.67 11.92 11.26
N ASN A 145 -4.47 12.50 10.36
CA ASN A 145 -5.48 13.50 10.71
C ASN A 145 -6.89 13.21 10.18
N TYR A 146 -7.14 12.06 9.56
CA TYR A 146 -8.40 11.75 8.87
C TYR A 146 -9.64 11.84 9.75
N SER A 147 -9.52 11.55 11.05
CA SER A 147 -10.60 11.63 12.03
C SER A 147 -10.99 13.08 12.40
N SER A 148 -10.14 14.06 12.10
CA SER A 148 -10.39 15.47 12.34
C SER A 148 -11.05 16.14 11.13
N PRO A 149 -11.71 17.32 11.29
CA PRO A 149 -12.38 18.03 10.21
C PRO A 149 -11.38 18.76 9.29
N ILE A 150 -10.44 18.00 8.66
CA ILE A 150 -9.46 18.56 7.75
C ILE A 150 -10.07 18.88 6.37
N THR A 151 -9.63 20.00 5.80
CA THR A 151 -10.02 20.48 4.47
C THR A 151 -8.89 20.30 3.45
N VAL A 152 -9.22 20.49 2.17
CA VAL A 152 -8.19 20.51 1.10
C VAL A 152 -7.22 21.69 1.27
N ASP A 153 -7.70 22.78 1.87
CA ASP A 153 -6.87 23.96 2.13
C ASP A 153 -5.87 23.68 3.25
N ASP A 154 -6.25 22.94 4.31
CA ASP A 154 -5.34 22.49 5.36
C ASP A 154 -4.26 21.55 4.79
N MET A 155 -4.65 20.62 3.92
CA MET A 155 -3.72 19.73 3.24
C MET A 155 -2.73 20.52 2.37
N ALA A 156 -3.22 21.52 1.62
CA ALA A 156 -2.39 22.35 0.77
C ALA A 156 -1.42 23.20 1.59
N ALA A 157 -1.89 23.81 2.69
CA ALA A 157 -1.07 24.58 3.62
C ALA A 157 0.04 23.72 4.23
N TYR A 158 -0.28 22.48 4.66
CA TYR A 158 0.70 21.56 5.24
C TYR A 158 1.89 21.28 4.31
N VAL A 159 1.65 21.16 3.01
CA VAL A 159 2.71 20.91 2.02
C VAL A 159 3.25 22.19 1.37
N GLY A 160 2.80 23.37 1.79
CA GLY A 160 3.25 24.66 1.27
C GLY A 160 2.80 24.94 -0.18
N LEU A 161 1.61 24.50 -0.56
CA LEU A 161 1.07 24.64 -1.92
C LEU A 161 -0.25 25.41 -1.93
N SER A 162 -0.61 25.93 -3.11
CA SER A 162 -2.00 26.36 -3.36
C SER A 162 -2.90 25.12 -3.52
N ARG A 163 -4.16 25.25 -3.11
CA ARG A 163 -5.19 24.22 -3.30
C ARG A 163 -5.26 23.73 -4.75
N SER A 164 -5.24 24.64 -5.72
CA SER A 164 -5.31 24.30 -7.15
C SER A 164 -4.11 23.47 -7.61
N TYR A 165 -2.91 23.74 -7.10
CA TYR A 165 -1.73 22.97 -7.44
C TYR A 165 -1.79 21.57 -6.83
N LEU A 166 -2.20 21.46 -5.56
CA LEU A 166 -2.38 20.17 -4.88
C LEU A 166 -3.40 19.29 -5.61
N CYS A 167 -4.56 19.84 -5.98
CA CYS A 167 -5.57 19.10 -6.76
C CYS A 167 -5.01 18.58 -8.10
N ARG A 168 -4.26 19.41 -8.84
CA ARG A 168 -3.60 18.97 -10.08
C ARG A 168 -2.53 17.91 -9.85
N ALA A 169 -1.78 17.99 -8.75
CA ALA A 169 -0.80 16.99 -8.39
C ALA A 169 -1.46 15.63 -8.07
N PHE A 170 -2.52 15.63 -7.27
CA PHE A 170 -3.31 14.44 -6.96
C PHE A 170 -3.93 13.82 -8.21
N GLN A 171 -4.53 14.65 -9.09
CA GLN A 171 -5.11 14.17 -10.35
C GLN A 171 -4.04 13.54 -11.25
N ALA A 172 -2.84 14.11 -11.30
CA ALA A 172 -1.75 13.59 -12.15
C ALA A 172 -1.11 12.29 -11.61
N VAL A 173 -1.11 12.10 -10.27
CA VAL A 173 -0.42 10.96 -9.63
C VAL A 173 -1.39 9.83 -9.27
N LEU A 174 -2.61 10.17 -8.84
CA LEU A 174 -3.58 9.21 -8.30
C LEU A 174 -4.90 9.16 -9.09
N GLU A 175 -5.07 9.99 -10.10
CA GLU A 175 -6.29 10.10 -10.92
C GLU A 175 -7.54 10.47 -10.10
N LYS A 176 -7.36 11.10 -8.95
CA LYS A 176 -8.43 11.56 -8.04
C LYS A 176 -8.05 12.85 -7.33
N SER A 177 -9.03 13.51 -6.73
CA SER A 177 -8.80 14.70 -5.90
C SER A 177 -8.36 14.33 -4.47
N PRO A 178 -7.71 15.27 -3.73
CA PRO A 178 -7.40 15.08 -2.31
C PRO A 178 -8.64 14.79 -1.46
N LYS A 179 -9.77 15.41 -1.77
CA LYS A 179 -11.06 15.21 -1.07
C LYS A 179 -11.61 13.80 -1.30
N GLU A 180 -11.54 13.28 -2.52
CA GLU A 180 -11.94 11.90 -2.83
C GLU A 180 -11.04 10.92 -2.11
N TYR A 181 -9.72 11.14 -2.11
CA TYR A 181 -8.77 10.30 -1.38
C TYR A 181 -9.06 10.27 0.13
N LEU A 182 -9.28 11.42 0.77
CA LEU A 182 -9.68 11.49 2.18
C LEU A 182 -10.97 10.73 2.44
N SER A 183 -11.97 10.90 1.58
CA SER A 183 -13.26 10.20 1.71
C SER A 183 -13.09 8.67 1.62
N GLU A 184 -12.32 8.19 0.65
CA GLU A 184 -11.99 6.75 0.51
C GLU A 184 -11.23 6.22 1.74
N TYR A 185 -10.27 6.99 2.23
CA TYR A 185 -9.50 6.62 3.41
C TYR A 185 -10.39 6.46 4.65
N ARG A 186 -11.28 7.43 4.89
CA ARG A 186 -12.27 7.39 5.98
C ARG A 186 -13.20 6.18 5.89
N ILE A 187 -13.73 5.89 4.69
CA ILE A 187 -14.59 4.71 4.48
C ILE A 187 -13.82 3.42 4.73
N LYS A 188 -12.55 3.32 4.31
CA LYS A 188 -11.71 2.16 4.60
C LYS A 188 -11.53 1.95 6.12
N GLN A 189 -11.32 3.02 6.89
CA GLN A 189 -11.23 2.93 8.34
C GLN A 189 -12.59 2.54 8.97
N ALA A 190 -13.69 3.06 8.43
CA ALA A 190 -15.04 2.67 8.87
C ALA A 190 -15.31 1.19 8.62
N CYS A 191 -14.89 0.63 7.49
CA CYS A 191 -15.01 -0.82 7.22
C CYS A 191 -14.32 -1.65 8.30
N TYR A 192 -13.12 -1.25 8.72
CA TYR A 192 -12.41 -1.92 9.80
C TYR A 192 -13.19 -1.85 11.13
N LEU A 193 -13.68 -0.66 11.51
CA LEU A 193 -14.45 -0.48 12.75
C LEU A 193 -15.76 -1.25 12.74
N LEU A 194 -16.47 -1.28 11.61
CA LEU A 194 -17.72 -2.01 11.44
C LEU A 194 -17.61 -3.53 11.66
N THR A 195 -16.42 -4.08 11.38
CA THR A 195 -16.18 -5.53 11.49
C THR A 195 -15.53 -5.95 12.80
N HIS A 196 -14.84 -5.02 13.51
CA HIS A 196 -14.03 -5.34 14.69
C HIS A 196 -14.52 -4.66 15.98
N ASN A 197 -15.53 -3.82 15.91
CA ASN A 197 -16.06 -3.08 17.07
C ASN A 197 -17.59 -3.19 17.16
N GLU A 198 -18.09 -2.96 18.39
CA GLU A 198 -19.54 -2.87 18.68
C GLU A 198 -20.04 -1.42 18.79
N MET A 199 -19.32 -0.49 18.21
CA MET A 199 -19.67 0.92 18.21
C MET A 199 -20.98 1.16 17.43
N SER A 200 -21.73 2.20 17.84
CA SER A 200 -22.90 2.63 17.06
C SER A 200 -22.49 3.23 15.71
N MET A 201 -23.43 3.24 14.75
CA MET A 201 -23.18 3.86 13.43
C MET A 201 -22.82 5.35 13.52
N ILE A 202 -23.34 6.04 14.52
CA ILE A 202 -23.05 7.46 14.79
C ILE A 202 -21.60 7.59 15.27
N ASP A 203 -21.21 6.80 16.28
CA ASP A 203 -19.87 6.83 16.83
C ASP A 203 -18.81 6.44 15.78
N ILE A 204 -19.11 5.45 14.92
CA ILE A 204 -18.20 5.09 13.82
C ILE A 204 -18.06 6.26 12.84
N ALA A 205 -19.17 6.88 12.43
CA ALA A 205 -19.11 8.02 11.52
C ALA A 205 -18.26 9.16 12.09
N GLU A 206 -18.47 9.51 13.34
CA GLU A 206 -17.71 10.57 14.05
C GLU A 206 -16.24 10.20 14.19
N SER A 207 -15.93 8.96 14.62
CA SER A 207 -14.55 8.50 14.81
C SER A 207 -13.72 8.47 13.54
N VAL A 208 -14.35 8.34 12.38
CA VAL A 208 -13.66 8.43 11.08
C VAL A 208 -13.77 9.82 10.44
N GLY A 209 -14.28 10.81 11.15
CA GLY A 209 -14.27 12.22 10.75
C GLY A 209 -15.45 12.69 9.89
N PHE A 210 -16.60 12.01 9.96
CA PHE A 210 -17.84 12.51 9.37
C PHE A 210 -18.73 13.19 10.43
N ASP A 211 -19.01 14.46 10.24
CA ASP A 211 -19.87 15.24 11.16
C ASP A 211 -21.35 14.86 11.06
N ASN A 212 -21.75 14.08 10.07
CA ASN A 212 -23.13 13.69 9.80
C ASN A 212 -23.23 12.22 9.38
N SER A 213 -23.91 11.42 10.19
CA SER A 213 -24.07 9.97 9.96
C SER A 213 -24.91 9.64 8.72
N LEU A 214 -25.86 10.51 8.31
CA LEU A 214 -26.63 10.32 7.07
C LEU A 214 -25.73 10.56 5.83
N TYR A 215 -24.88 11.59 5.90
CA TYR A 215 -23.89 11.84 4.84
C TYR A 215 -22.86 10.70 4.78
N PHE A 216 -22.37 10.24 5.90
CA PHE A 216 -21.51 9.05 5.99
C PHE A 216 -22.15 7.86 5.30
N SER A 217 -23.40 7.52 5.64
CA SER A 217 -24.11 6.37 5.08
C SER A 217 -24.26 6.46 3.55
N ARG A 218 -24.52 7.65 3.01
CA ARG A 218 -24.59 7.89 1.55
C ARG A 218 -23.23 7.69 0.87
N VAL A 219 -22.17 8.24 1.45
CA VAL A 219 -20.80 8.11 0.92
C VAL A 219 -20.33 6.65 0.99
N PHE A 220 -20.59 5.98 2.10
CA PHE A 220 -20.29 4.56 2.30
C PHE A 220 -20.98 3.71 1.25
N HIS A 221 -22.30 3.89 1.09
CA HIS A 221 -23.08 3.14 0.08
C HIS A 221 -22.55 3.38 -1.33
N LYS A 222 -22.23 4.63 -1.67
CA LYS A 222 -21.67 4.95 -2.99
C LYS A 222 -20.35 4.23 -3.26
N GLN A 223 -19.48 4.07 -2.25
CA GLN A 223 -18.15 3.49 -2.41
C GLN A 223 -18.16 1.96 -2.27
N MET A 224 -18.97 1.44 -1.37
CA MET A 224 -18.98 0.00 -1.04
C MET A 224 -20.11 -0.77 -1.73
N GLY A 225 -21.05 -0.09 -2.43
CA GLY A 225 -22.18 -0.70 -3.11
C GLY A 225 -23.31 -1.17 -2.17
N MET A 226 -23.16 -1.00 -0.86
CA MET A 226 -24.14 -1.40 0.16
C MET A 226 -24.12 -0.49 1.38
N PRO A 227 -25.21 -0.42 2.18
CA PRO A 227 -25.23 0.36 3.43
C PRO A 227 -24.23 -0.17 4.47
N PRO A 228 -23.72 0.72 5.39
CA PRO A 228 -22.81 0.31 6.45
C PRO A 228 -23.33 -0.82 7.34
N THR A 229 -24.63 -0.80 7.67
CA THR A 229 -25.31 -1.83 8.49
C THR A 229 -25.31 -3.20 7.81
N GLU A 230 -25.52 -3.23 6.51
CA GLU A 230 -25.46 -4.46 5.73
C GLU A 230 -24.02 -4.96 5.61
N TYR A 231 -23.07 -4.06 5.41
CA TYR A 231 -21.64 -4.39 5.38
C TYR A 231 -21.21 -5.03 6.69
N ALA A 232 -21.53 -4.42 7.84
CA ALA A 232 -21.25 -4.97 9.16
C ALA A 232 -21.83 -6.38 9.34
N ARG A 233 -23.11 -6.58 8.98
CA ARG A 233 -23.76 -7.89 9.08
C ARG A 233 -23.08 -8.98 8.24
N ARG A 234 -22.58 -8.63 7.04
CA ARG A 234 -21.94 -9.60 6.12
C ARG A 234 -20.50 -9.94 6.47
N HIS A 235 -19.81 -9.06 7.18
CA HIS A 235 -18.35 -9.16 7.37
C HIS A 235 -17.94 -9.24 8.86
N LYS A 236 -18.87 -9.14 9.83
CA LYS A 236 -18.55 -9.48 11.22
C LYS A 236 -18.15 -10.95 11.29
N PRO A 237 -17.02 -11.29 11.96
CA PRO A 237 -16.72 -12.68 12.27
C PRO A 237 -17.92 -13.28 13.02
N SER A 238 -18.43 -14.42 12.55
CA SER A 238 -19.41 -15.18 13.33
C SER A 238 -18.71 -15.70 14.57
N ASP A 239 -19.29 -15.50 15.76
CA ASP A 239 -18.84 -16.05 17.05
C ASP A 239 -18.99 -17.60 17.14
N GLU A 240 -19.15 -18.27 16.02
CA GLU A 240 -19.17 -19.72 15.93
C GLU A 240 -17.77 -20.25 15.59
N LYS A 241 -16.95 -20.45 16.65
CA LYS A 241 -15.96 -21.53 16.81
C LYS A 241 -15.11 -21.29 18.07
N MET A 242 -15.75 -21.44 19.24
CA MET A 242 -15.09 -21.91 20.45
C MET A 242 -16.05 -22.87 21.16
N GLU A 243 -16.15 -24.07 20.64
CA GLU A 243 -16.46 -25.30 21.40
C GLU A 243 -15.41 -26.36 21.04
#